data_37f070f72d7ca948b83f2dafc01cf4fe
#
_entry.id   37f070f72d7ca948b83f2dafc01cf4fe
#
_cell.length_a   1.000
_cell.length_b   1.000
_cell.length_c   1.000
_cell.angle_alpha   90.00
_cell.angle_beta   90.00
_cell.angle_gamma   90.00
#
_symmetry.space_group_name_H-M   'P 1'
#
loop_
_entity.id
_entity.type
_entity.pdbx_description
1 polymer ?
#
loop_
_entity_poly.entity_id
_entity_poly.type
_entity_poly.pdbx_seq_one_letter_code
_entity_poly.pdbx_strand_id
1 'polypeptide(L)'
;ARAKNRNSQYLTVAGSQLGTVLNGAVTNPIEWSSTDKDTLRTNRANFFVNYNPKFLGSDLIGATSNSVIGSYDRIGPAKMYVQIYQILYTTGLKYLYQINNAATRSAVSSAVTTAMEPLSPYIDTTQTQIICDSSNNTDNSTTLKISVVVKPIVSTSSFGIDITLTQ
;
A
#
# COMPACT_ATOMS: atom_id res chain seq x y z
N ALA A 1 -15.58 3.05 2.52
CA ALA A 1 -16.14 3.68 3.72
C ALA A 1 -15.49 3.19 5.02
N ARG A 2 -15.31 1.89 5.21
CA ARG A 2 -14.70 1.32 6.44
C ARG A 2 -13.22 1.68 6.62
N ALA A 3 -12.44 1.70 5.55
CA ALA A 3 -11.03 2.06 5.62
C ALA A 3 -10.83 3.54 6.01
N LYS A 4 -11.77 4.41 5.67
CA LYS A 4 -11.70 5.85 5.99
C LYS A 4 -12.00 6.15 7.45
N ASN A 5 -12.80 5.32 8.13
CA ASN A 5 -13.14 5.49 9.55
C ASN A 5 -12.13 4.86 10.51
N ARG A 6 -11.12 4.20 10.01
CA ARG A 6 -10.02 3.66 10.81
C ARG A 6 -8.78 4.49 10.52
N ASN A 7 -8.03 4.84 11.53
CA ASN A 7 -6.78 5.61 11.41
C ASN A 7 -5.70 4.98 10.51
N SER A 8 -6.06 4.00 9.70
CA SER A 8 -5.14 3.21 8.87
C SER A 8 -5.79 2.81 7.55
N GLN A 9 -6.05 3.81 6.71
CA GLN A 9 -6.60 3.59 5.34
C GLN A 9 -5.69 2.75 4.43
N TYR A 10 -4.45 2.50 4.82
CA TYR A 10 -3.44 1.74 4.06
C TYR A 10 -3.35 0.28 4.50
N LEU A 11 -3.97 -0.09 5.61
CA LEU A 11 -4.04 -1.48 6.03
C LEU A 11 -4.95 -2.28 5.11
N THR A 12 -4.65 -3.58 5.05
CA THR A 12 -5.50 -4.54 4.34
C THR A 12 -6.96 -4.44 4.79
N VAL A 13 -7.87 -4.67 3.87
CA VAL A 13 -9.32 -4.82 4.15
C VAL A 13 -9.72 -6.27 4.35
N ALA A 14 -8.75 -7.19 4.35
CA ALA A 14 -8.94 -8.63 4.53
C ALA A 14 -8.62 -9.08 5.97
N GLY A 15 -8.97 -10.31 6.28
CA GLY A 15 -8.72 -10.95 7.57
C GLY A 15 -9.80 -10.70 8.62
N SER A 16 -9.81 -11.54 9.65
CA SER A 16 -10.84 -11.58 10.70
C SER A 16 -10.96 -10.30 11.53
N GLN A 17 -9.87 -9.52 11.63
CA GLN A 17 -9.85 -8.27 12.39
C GLN A 17 -10.35 -7.07 11.57
N LEU A 18 -9.88 -6.96 10.33
CA LEU A 18 -10.08 -5.77 9.48
C LEU A 18 -11.12 -6.00 8.38
N GLY A 19 -11.25 -7.22 7.89
CA GLY A 19 -12.12 -7.61 6.78
C GLY A 19 -13.50 -8.13 7.17
N THR A 20 -13.87 -8.06 8.45
CA THR A 20 -15.16 -8.54 8.95
C THR A 20 -16.34 -7.88 8.23
N VAL A 21 -17.31 -8.70 7.82
CA VAL A 21 -18.57 -8.26 7.21
C VAL A 21 -19.64 -8.26 8.30
N LEU A 22 -20.42 -7.16 8.35
CA LEU A 22 -21.55 -7.05 9.28
C LEU A 22 -22.66 -8.02 8.91
N ASN A 23 -23.37 -8.51 9.92
CA ASN A 23 -24.44 -9.48 9.79
C ASN A 23 -25.43 -9.18 8.66
N GLY A 24 -25.81 -10.20 7.91
CA GLY A 24 -26.83 -10.17 6.88
C GLY A 24 -26.37 -9.73 5.49
N ALA A 25 -25.15 -9.19 5.34
CA ALA A 25 -24.71 -8.66 4.05
C ALA A 25 -24.25 -9.73 3.05
N VAL A 26 -23.85 -10.90 3.50
CA VAL A 26 -23.35 -11.96 2.62
C VAL A 26 -23.77 -13.32 3.14
N THR A 27 -24.57 -14.02 2.36
CA THR A 27 -24.77 -15.47 2.53
C THR A 27 -23.75 -16.17 1.64
N ASN A 28 -22.77 -16.82 2.26
CA ASN A 28 -21.81 -17.64 1.52
C ASN A 28 -22.00 -19.10 1.96
N PRO A 29 -22.70 -19.92 1.16
CA PRO A 29 -22.91 -21.33 1.45
C PRO A 29 -21.68 -22.19 1.18
N ILE A 30 -20.64 -21.64 0.53
CA ILE A 30 -19.46 -22.38 0.09
C ILE A 30 -18.40 -22.31 1.17
N GLU A 31 -17.95 -23.47 1.63
CA GLU A 31 -16.74 -23.62 2.42
C GLU A 31 -15.57 -23.94 1.49
N TRP A 32 -14.69 -22.95 1.32
CA TRP A 32 -13.53 -23.06 0.46
C TRP A 32 -12.48 -23.97 1.10
N SER A 33 -12.03 -25.00 0.37
CA SER A 33 -10.83 -25.76 0.75
C SER A 33 -9.57 -24.88 0.66
N SER A 34 -8.44 -25.35 1.19
CA SER A 34 -7.16 -24.64 1.02
C SER A 34 -6.78 -24.51 -0.45
N THR A 35 -6.97 -25.55 -1.25
CA THR A 35 -6.70 -25.56 -2.68
C THR A 35 -7.57 -24.57 -3.46
N ASP A 36 -8.88 -24.48 -3.10
CA ASP A 36 -9.78 -23.50 -3.71
C ASP A 36 -9.33 -22.06 -3.41
N LYS A 37 -8.95 -21.79 -2.16
CA LYS A 37 -8.44 -20.48 -1.73
C LYS A 37 -7.19 -20.09 -2.49
N ASP A 38 -6.27 -21.02 -2.72
CA ASP A 38 -5.04 -20.78 -3.47
C ASP A 38 -5.35 -20.57 -4.96
N THR A 39 -6.27 -21.33 -5.51
CA THR A 39 -6.74 -21.14 -6.91
C THR A 39 -7.39 -19.77 -7.07
N LEU A 40 -8.26 -19.35 -6.14
CA LEU A 40 -8.89 -18.04 -6.17
C LEU A 40 -7.86 -16.90 -6.07
N ARG A 41 -6.85 -17.05 -5.19
CA ARG A 41 -5.75 -16.06 -5.08
C ARG A 41 -4.92 -15.99 -6.36
N THR A 42 -4.59 -17.12 -6.95
CA THR A 42 -3.84 -17.18 -8.23
C THR A 42 -4.61 -16.49 -9.34
N ASN A 43 -5.93 -16.66 -9.36
CA ASN A 43 -6.82 -15.98 -10.31
C ASN A 43 -7.24 -14.58 -9.87
N ARG A 44 -6.62 -14.03 -8.81
CA ARG A 44 -6.87 -12.67 -8.27
C ARG A 44 -8.32 -12.42 -7.86
N ALA A 45 -9.03 -13.46 -7.50
CA ALA A 45 -10.38 -13.37 -6.99
C ALA A 45 -10.37 -13.14 -5.48
N ASN A 46 -11.12 -12.17 -5.02
CA ASN A 46 -11.37 -11.96 -3.60
C ASN A 46 -12.57 -12.83 -3.17
N PHE A 47 -12.44 -13.51 -2.05
CA PHE A 47 -13.45 -14.43 -1.55
C PHE A 47 -13.74 -14.15 -0.08
N PHE A 48 -14.93 -14.53 0.36
CA PHE A 48 -15.27 -14.51 1.78
C PHE A 48 -14.98 -15.84 2.43
N VAL A 49 -14.40 -15.78 3.62
CA VAL A 49 -14.23 -16.94 4.48
C VAL A 49 -15.47 -17.04 5.38
N ASN A 50 -16.12 -18.22 5.34
CA ASN A 50 -17.30 -18.50 6.14
C ASN A 50 -16.88 -19.01 7.52
N TYR A 51 -16.45 -18.10 8.36
CA TYR A 51 -16.09 -18.36 9.74
C TYR A 51 -16.86 -17.40 10.66
N ASN A 52 -16.81 -17.55 11.94
CA ASN A 52 -17.44 -16.63 12.87
C ASN A 52 -16.39 -15.73 13.53
N PRO A 53 -16.27 -14.47 13.15
CA PRO A 53 -17.06 -13.71 12.18
C PRO A 53 -16.63 -13.97 10.71
N LYS A 54 -17.57 -13.81 9.77
CA LYS A 54 -17.25 -13.85 8.32
C LYS A 54 -16.33 -12.71 7.93
N PHE A 55 -15.36 -12.99 7.10
CA PHE A 55 -14.38 -11.98 6.67
C PHE A 55 -13.89 -12.19 5.25
N LEU A 56 -13.35 -11.11 4.67
CA LEU A 56 -12.70 -11.16 3.37
C LEU A 56 -11.37 -11.91 3.47
N GLY A 57 -11.20 -12.95 2.68
CA GLY A 57 -10.03 -13.84 2.72
C GLY A 57 -8.83 -13.34 1.90
N SER A 58 -9.01 -12.34 1.03
CA SER A 58 -7.94 -11.73 0.26
C SER A 58 -8.24 -10.26 -0.04
N ASP A 59 -7.21 -9.50 -0.42
CA ASP A 59 -7.26 -8.07 -0.71
C ASP A 59 -6.58 -7.72 -2.02
N LEU A 60 -6.69 -8.60 -3.02
CA LEU A 60 -6.06 -8.43 -4.31
C LEU A 60 -6.86 -7.47 -5.19
N ILE A 61 -6.15 -6.69 -5.99
CA ILE A 61 -6.73 -5.94 -7.10
C ILE A 61 -6.94 -6.92 -8.25
N GLY A 62 -8.07 -6.83 -8.91
CA GLY A 62 -8.49 -7.73 -9.98
C GLY A 62 -7.48 -7.91 -11.11
N ALA A 63 -7.82 -8.70 -12.11
CA ALA A 63 -6.91 -9.20 -13.14
C ALA A 63 -5.95 -8.13 -13.71
N THR A 64 -4.68 -8.28 -13.40
CA THR A 64 -3.58 -7.63 -14.12
C THR A 64 -2.90 -8.67 -15.01
N SER A 65 -2.17 -8.23 -16.02
CA SER A 65 -1.51 -9.13 -16.97
C SER A 65 -0.37 -9.98 -16.37
N ASN A 66 0.03 -9.72 -15.14
CA ASN A 66 1.14 -10.42 -14.48
C ASN A 66 0.63 -11.52 -13.54
N SER A 67 1.15 -12.72 -13.73
CA SER A 67 0.86 -13.89 -12.89
C SER A 67 1.47 -13.80 -11.48
N VAL A 68 2.48 -12.95 -11.29
CA VAL A 68 3.15 -12.77 -10.00
C VAL A 68 2.47 -11.65 -9.21
N ILE A 69 2.07 -11.95 -7.97
CA ILE A 69 1.47 -10.98 -7.07
C ILE A 69 2.57 -10.08 -6.52
N GLY A 70 2.60 -8.84 -7.00
CA GLY A 70 3.52 -7.79 -6.53
C GLY A 70 2.93 -6.92 -5.43
N SER A 71 3.73 -5.99 -4.92
CA SER A 71 3.29 -5.06 -3.87
C SER A 71 2.11 -4.19 -4.29
N TYR A 72 2.01 -3.82 -5.57
CA TYR A 72 0.92 -3.00 -6.12
C TYR A 72 -0.38 -3.77 -6.38
N ASP A 73 -0.34 -5.08 -6.31
CA ASP A 73 -1.50 -5.93 -6.56
C ASP A 73 -2.44 -6.02 -5.36
N ARG A 74 -2.07 -5.40 -4.25
CA ARG A 74 -2.89 -5.33 -3.03
C ARG A 74 -3.51 -3.95 -2.86
N ILE A 75 -4.73 -3.95 -2.32
CA ILE A 75 -5.52 -2.72 -2.14
C ILE A 75 -4.81 -1.70 -1.24
N GLY A 76 -4.18 -2.13 -0.15
CA GLY A 76 -3.45 -1.25 0.77
C GLY A 76 -2.30 -0.49 0.10
N PRO A 77 -1.29 -1.19 -0.44
CA PRO A 77 -0.19 -0.57 -1.18
C PRO A 77 -0.63 0.28 -2.37
N ALA A 78 -1.65 -0.14 -3.12
CA ALA A 78 -2.16 0.65 -4.23
C ALA A 78 -2.77 1.99 -3.77
N LYS A 79 -3.52 2.00 -2.67
CA LYS A 79 -4.01 3.24 -2.05
C LYS A 79 -2.87 4.14 -1.59
N MET A 80 -1.83 3.55 -1.00
CA MET A 80 -0.63 4.28 -0.59
C MET A 80 0.05 4.94 -1.78
N TYR A 81 0.19 4.25 -2.90
CA TYR A 81 0.76 4.82 -4.13
C TYR A 81 -0.01 6.08 -4.57
N VAL A 82 -1.33 6.00 -4.63
CA VAL A 82 -2.19 7.15 -4.98
C VAL A 82 -2.00 8.30 -3.99
N GLN A 83 -1.90 8.01 -2.71
CA GLN A 83 -1.68 9.04 -1.69
C GLN A 83 -0.31 9.71 -1.83
N ILE A 84 0.75 8.92 -2.06
CA ILE A 84 2.09 9.46 -2.31
C ILE A 84 2.08 10.35 -3.55
N TYR A 85 1.45 9.92 -4.63
CA TYR A 85 1.30 10.74 -5.82
C TYR A 85 0.62 12.09 -5.52
N GLN A 86 -0.46 12.08 -4.75
CA GLN A 86 -1.15 13.30 -4.33
C GLN A 86 -0.27 14.22 -3.48
N ILE A 87 0.50 13.65 -2.55
CA ILE A 87 1.46 14.40 -1.72
C ILE A 87 2.51 15.07 -2.61
N LEU A 88 3.11 14.31 -3.53
CA LEU A 88 4.12 14.84 -4.44
C LEU A 88 3.56 15.95 -5.32
N TYR A 89 2.38 15.72 -5.90
CA TYR A 89 1.72 16.69 -6.76
C TYR A 89 1.40 18.00 -6.00
N THR A 90 0.73 17.91 -4.86
CA THR A 90 0.34 19.10 -4.08
C THR A 90 1.54 19.83 -3.50
N THR A 91 2.60 19.11 -3.13
CA THR A 91 3.83 19.74 -2.68
C THR A 91 4.57 20.40 -3.83
N GLY A 92 4.67 19.73 -4.97
CA GLY A 92 5.31 20.27 -6.18
C GLY A 92 4.66 21.56 -6.68
N LEU A 93 3.33 21.66 -6.62
CA LEU A 93 2.61 22.88 -7.01
C LEU A 93 3.08 24.14 -6.28
N LYS A 94 3.53 24.02 -5.01
CA LYS A 94 4.01 25.15 -4.22
C LYS A 94 5.35 25.73 -4.73
N TYR A 95 6.06 24.95 -5.52
CA TYR A 95 7.39 25.30 -6.04
C TYR A 95 7.38 25.62 -7.55
N LEU A 96 6.19 25.65 -8.16
CA LEU A 96 6.06 26.14 -9.53
C LEU A 96 6.57 27.57 -9.65
N TYR A 97 7.25 27.85 -10.77
CA TYR A 97 7.85 29.16 -11.09
C TYR A 97 9.01 29.58 -10.17
N GLN A 98 9.45 28.73 -9.23
CA GLN A 98 10.68 28.99 -8.50
C GLN A 98 11.92 28.58 -9.31
N ILE A 99 13.04 29.25 -9.03
CA ILE A 99 14.31 28.95 -9.69
C ILE A 99 14.77 27.54 -9.27
N ASN A 100 15.09 26.70 -10.26
CA ASN A 100 15.63 25.36 -10.01
C ASN A 100 17.12 25.47 -9.63
N ASN A 101 17.40 25.62 -8.36
CA ASN A 101 18.73 25.62 -7.76
C ASN A 101 18.80 24.67 -6.55
N ALA A 102 19.97 24.51 -5.97
CA ALA A 102 20.21 23.63 -4.85
C ALA A 102 19.33 23.94 -3.63
N ALA A 103 19.09 25.23 -3.34
CA ALA A 103 18.26 25.65 -2.21
C ALA A 103 16.78 25.24 -2.42
N THR A 104 16.24 25.48 -3.61
CA THR A 104 14.86 25.07 -3.95
C THR A 104 14.71 23.56 -3.91
N ARG A 105 15.67 22.79 -4.44
CA ARG A 105 15.64 21.32 -4.41
C ARG A 105 15.67 20.78 -2.98
N SER A 106 16.51 21.34 -2.11
CA SER A 106 16.55 20.99 -0.71
C SER A 106 15.25 21.31 0.01
N ALA A 107 14.64 22.47 -0.27
CA ALA A 107 13.34 22.83 0.29
C ALA A 107 12.22 21.89 -0.16
N VAL A 108 12.20 21.48 -1.44
CA VAL A 108 11.25 20.50 -1.97
C VAL A 108 11.42 19.15 -1.28
N SER A 109 12.65 18.65 -1.18
CA SER A 109 12.95 17.37 -0.53
C SER A 109 12.46 17.37 0.93
N SER A 110 12.78 18.43 1.68
CA SER A 110 12.34 18.58 3.08
C SER A 110 10.81 18.65 3.20
N ALA A 111 10.15 19.41 2.33
CA ALA A 111 8.69 19.54 2.33
C ALA A 111 7.99 18.20 2.01
N VAL A 112 8.54 17.42 1.09
CA VAL A 112 8.00 16.07 0.78
C VAL A 112 8.24 15.12 1.93
N THR A 113 9.44 15.14 2.55
CA THR A 113 9.74 14.31 3.73
C THR A 113 8.73 14.56 4.84
N THR A 114 8.50 15.83 5.19
CA THR A 114 7.50 16.19 6.21
C THR A 114 6.08 15.77 5.82
N ALA A 115 5.70 15.96 4.56
CA ALA A 115 4.38 15.57 4.08
C ALA A 115 4.16 14.04 4.05
N MET A 116 5.24 13.26 4.01
CA MET A 116 5.20 11.79 4.05
C MET A 116 5.27 11.21 5.47
N GLU A 117 5.57 12.00 6.51
CA GLU A 117 5.62 11.53 7.91
C GLU A 117 4.40 10.72 8.34
N PRO A 118 3.14 11.09 7.99
CA PRO A 118 1.97 10.31 8.36
C PRO A 118 1.94 8.89 7.77
N LEU A 119 2.76 8.62 6.74
CA LEU A 119 2.88 7.30 6.12
C LEU A 119 3.92 6.42 6.80
N SER A 120 4.77 6.97 7.68
CA SER A 120 5.88 6.25 8.32
C SER A 120 5.50 4.92 8.99
N PRO A 121 4.31 4.73 9.59
CA PRO A 121 3.93 3.44 10.16
C PRO A 121 3.65 2.35 9.12
N TYR A 122 3.52 2.72 7.84
CA TYR A 122 3.09 1.84 6.74
C TYR A 122 4.17 1.62 5.69
N ILE A 123 5.31 2.27 5.84
CA ILE A 123 6.46 2.18 4.93
C ILE A 123 7.72 1.80 5.69
N ASP A 124 8.61 1.08 5.00
CA ASP A 124 9.96 0.84 5.51
C ASP A 124 10.79 2.11 5.32
N THR A 125 10.93 2.88 6.39
CA THR A 125 11.63 4.17 6.36
C THR A 125 13.12 4.02 6.05
N THR A 126 13.72 2.86 6.30
CA THR A 126 15.14 2.59 6.01
C THR A 126 15.40 2.38 4.52
N GLN A 127 14.38 2.01 3.77
CA GLN A 127 14.43 1.79 2.32
C GLN A 127 13.65 2.86 1.53
N THR A 128 13.15 3.88 2.22
CA THR A 128 12.51 5.02 1.56
C THR A 128 13.57 6.04 1.21
N GLN A 129 13.59 6.46 -0.07
CA GLN A 129 14.51 7.47 -0.59
C GLN A 129 13.73 8.57 -1.28
N ILE A 130 14.10 9.82 -0.98
CA ILE A 130 13.57 11.02 -1.63
C ILE A 130 14.75 11.74 -2.24
N ILE A 131 14.79 11.78 -3.57
CA ILE A 131 15.90 12.36 -4.34
C ILE A 131 15.39 13.58 -5.09
N CYS A 132 15.88 14.75 -4.73
CA CYS A 132 15.65 16.01 -5.41
C CYS A 132 16.92 16.85 -5.27
N ASP A 133 17.93 16.52 -6.03
CA ASP A 133 19.27 17.13 -5.97
C ASP A 133 19.91 17.23 -7.35
N SER A 134 21.19 17.47 -7.44
CA SER A 134 21.94 17.57 -8.69
C SER A 134 22.07 16.24 -9.44
N SER A 135 21.80 15.11 -8.82
CA SER A 135 21.86 13.80 -9.50
C SER A 135 20.69 13.60 -10.46
N ASN A 136 19.55 14.19 -10.16
CA ASN A 136 18.34 14.08 -10.99
C ASN A 136 17.83 15.43 -11.55
N ASN A 137 18.52 16.54 -11.28
CA ASN A 137 18.18 17.88 -11.76
C ASN A 137 19.40 18.64 -12.24
N THR A 138 19.21 19.47 -13.27
CA THR A 138 20.21 20.45 -13.75
C THR A 138 19.80 21.85 -13.29
N ASP A 139 20.79 22.67 -12.88
CA ASP A 139 20.53 24.06 -12.48
C ASP A 139 19.91 24.87 -13.62
N ASN A 140 19.01 25.77 -13.27
CA ASN A 140 18.26 26.62 -14.20
C ASN A 140 17.41 25.86 -15.23
N SER A 141 17.18 24.54 -15.03
CA SER A 141 16.24 23.79 -15.85
C SER A 141 14.81 24.26 -15.56
N THR A 142 13.98 24.34 -16.58
CA THR A 142 12.55 24.61 -16.46
C THR A 142 11.76 23.47 -15.81
N THR A 143 12.40 22.30 -15.68
CA THR A 143 11.78 21.11 -15.06
C THR A 143 12.51 20.78 -13.77
N LEU A 144 11.77 20.74 -12.67
CA LEU A 144 12.23 20.20 -11.40
C LEU A 144 11.71 18.76 -11.25
N LYS A 145 12.63 17.83 -11.04
CA LYS A 145 12.31 16.39 -10.88
C LYS A 145 12.47 15.98 -9.42
N ILE A 146 11.52 15.23 -8.94
CA ILE A 146 11.60 14.53 -7.65
C ILE A 146 11.36 13.04 -7.87
N SER A 147 12.26 12.24 -7.34
CA SER A 147 12.16 10.77 -7.36
C SER A 147 11.93 10.26 -5.95
N VAL A 148 10.90 9.45 -5.77
CA VAL A 148 10.59 8.84 -4.48
C VAL A 148 10.52 7.33 -4.65
N VAL A 149 11.35 6.63 -3.89
CA VAL A 149 11.33 5.17 -3.78
C VAL A 149 10.75 4.83 -2.43
N VAL A 150 9.69 4.04 -2.40
CA VAL A 150 9.03 3.62 -1.17
C VAL A 150 8.83 2.12 -1.17
N LYS A 151 9.17 1.47 -0.05
CA LYS A 151 8.85 0.07 0.20
C LYS A 151 7.68 0.00 1.18
N PRO A 152 6.49 -0.40 0.74
CA PRO A 152 5.35 -0.58 1.63
C PRO A 152 5.59 -1.74 2.61
N ILE A 153 5.14 -1.58 3.84
CA ILE A 153 4.98 -2.71 4.76
C ILE A 153 3.72 -3.46 4.35
N VAL A 154 3.90 -4.68 3.85
CA VAL A 154 2.77 -5.52 3.41
C VAL A 154 2.27 -6.39 4.55
N SER A 155 0.97 -6.58 4.60
CA SER A 155 0.34 -7.47 5.58
C SER A 155 0.69 -8.94 5.30
N THR A 156 0.83 -9.71 6.38
CA THR A 156 1.01 -11.16 6.30
C THR A 156 -0.21 -11.80 5.65
N SER A 157 0.00 -12.65 4.65
CA SER A 157 -1.07 -13.37 3.94
C SER A 157 -1.24 -14.81 4.40
N SER A 158 -0.25 -15.37 5.11
CA SER A 158 -0.26 -16.72 5.68
C SER A 158 0.60 -16.77 6.93
N PHE A 159 0.29 -17.68 7.84
CA PHE A 159 1.15 -18.02 8.97
C PHE A 159 1.19 -19.55 9.14
N GLY A 160 2.33 -20.06 9.53
CA GLY A 160 2.51 -21.46 9.89
C GLY A 160 2.57 -21.63 11.40
N ILE A 161 2.11 -22.77 11.90
CA ILE A 161 2.23 -23.16 13.30
C ILE A 161 2.95 -24.50 13.33
N ASP A 162 4.13 -24.52 13.96
CA ASP A 162 4.87 -25.74 14.23
C ASP A 162 4.73 -26.08 15.72
N ILE A 163 4.25 -27.28 16.02
CA ILE A 163 4.10 -27.78 17.40
C ILE A 163 4.99 -28.98 17.56
N THR A 164 5.98 -28.89 18.44
CA THR A 164 6.82 -30.02 18.84
C THR A 164 6.43 -30.47 20.23
N LEU A 165 6.00 -31.74 20.36
CA LEU A 165 5.76 -32.36 21.62
C LEU A 165 7.03 -33.13 22.05
N THR A 166 7.63 -32.73 23.15
CA THR A 166 8.75 -33.45 23.78
C THR A 166 8.23 -34.26 24.97
N GLN A 167 8.68 -35.52 25.06
CA GLN A 167 8.46 -36.36 26.25
C GLN A 167 9.45 -36.02 27.34
#